data_e773c775f809480f9c0377163cae8254
#
_entry.id   e773c775f809480f9c0377163cae8254
#
_cell.length_a   1.000
_cell.length_b   1.000
_cell.length_c   1.000
_cell.angle_alpha   90.00
_cell.angle_beta   90.00
_cell.angle_gamma   90.00
#
_symmetry.space_group_name_H-M   'P 1'
#
loop_
_entity.id
_entity.type
_entity.pdbx_description
1 polymer ?
#
loop_
_entity_poly.entity_id
_entity_poly.type
_entity_poly.pdbx_seq_one_letter_code
_entity_poly.pdbx_strand_id
1 'polypeptide(L)'
;MILKSLNLINYKNFDAFTVEFDAKINCFVGANGVGKTNILDAIYHLSFGKSYFNPIASQNIRHDEDFFVVDGMYEKKNREEKVIVSLKRGQKKIIKRNGKAYDRFSDHIGFLPLVIISPSDRDLIIEGSETRRKFMDGVISQSDKNYLEALLNNSKILAQRNA
;
A
#
# COMPACT_ATOMS: atom_id res chain seq x y z
N MET A 1 -2.89 14.80 -7.95
CA MET A 1 -3.15 14.29 -6.59
C MET A 1 -1.86 14.44 -5.80
N ILE A 2 -1.92 14.97 -4.60
CA ILE A 2 -0.76 15.30 -3.75
C ILE A 2 -1.01 14.68 -2.38
N LEU A 3 -0.04 13.94 -1.84
CA LEU A 3 -0.03 13.53 -0.45
C LEU A 3 0.41 14.73 0.38
N LYS A 4 -0.40 15.19 1.32
CA LYS A 4 -0.13 16.35 2.19
C LYS A 4 0.54 15.93 3.48
N SER A 5 0.02 14.89 4.12
CA SER A 5 0.58 14.37 5.35
C SER A 5 0.40 12.87 5.48
N LEU A 6 1.28 12.26 6.25
CA LEU A 6 1.26 10.85 6.62
C LEU A 6 1.42 10.74 8.12
N ASN A 7 0.53 9.98 8.74
CA ASN A 7 0.61 9.64 10.15
C ASN A 7 0.67 8.12 10.32
N LEU A 8 1.64 7.64 11.07
CA LEU A 8 1.89 6.23 11.36
C LEU A 8 1.76 5.99 12.85
N ILE A 9 1.07 4.93 13.23
CA ILE A 9 0.97 4.44 14.60
C ILE A 9 1.28 2.96 14.59
N ASN A 10 2.24 2.52 15.39
CA ASN A 10 2.68 1.14 15.57
C ASN A 10 2.97 0.43 14.23
N TYR A 11 3.54 1.16 13.26
CA TYR A 11 3.82 0.63 11.94
C TYR A 11 5.31 0.32 11.78
N LYS A 12 5.64 -0.96 11.64
CA LYS A 12 7.01 -1.49 11.53
C LYS A 12 7.90 -1.01 12.68
N ASN A 13 8.87 -0.12 12.42
CA ASN A 13 9.75 0.44 13.45
C ASN A 13 9.22 1.74 14.09
N PHE A 14 8.13 2.29 13.57
CA PHE A 14 7.55 3.51 14.11
C PHE A 14 6.55 3.21 15.22
N ASP A 15 6.70 3.89 16.34
CA ASP A 15 5.70 3.98 17.39
C ASP A 15 4.62 5.00 16.99
N ALA A 16 5.01 6.26 16.93
CA ALA A 16 4.23 7.34 16.33
C ALA A 16 5.14 8.17 15.42
N PHE A 17 4.67 8.49 14.24
CA PHE A 17 5.41 9.31 13.28
C PHE A 17 4.44 10.12 12.45
N THR A 18 4.70 11.41 12.32
CA THR A 18 3.93 12.32 11.46
C THR A 18 4.89 13.11 10.58
N VAL A 19 4.55 13.23 9.31
CA VAL A 19 5.30 14.03 8.34
C VAL A 19 4.36 14.75 7.39
N GLU A 20 4.70 15.99 7.06
CA GLU A 20 4.08 16.77 6.00
C GLU A 20 4.94 16.70 4.74
N PHE A 21 4.30 16.74 3.57
CA PHE A 21 4.96 16.60 2.29
C PHE A 21 4.87 17.88 1.46
N ASP A 22 5.97 18.19 0.78
CA ASP A 22 5.94 19.13 -0.33
C ASP A 22 5.19 18.53 -1.53
N ALA A 23 4.59 19.38 -2.32
CA ALA A 23 3.78 18.97 -3.48
C ALA A 23 4.59 18.33 -4.62
N LYS A 24 5.92 18.56 -4.67
CA LYS A 24 6.77 18.14 -5.78
C LYS A 24 7.75 17.05 -5.39
N ILE A 25 8.76 17.38 -4.58
CA ILE A 25 9.88 16.49 -4.26
C ILE A 25 10.08 16.44 -2.75
N ASN A 26 10.12 15.22 -2.22
CA ASN A 26 10.42 14.96 -0.81
C ASN A 26 11.61 14.00 -0.74
N CYS A 27 12.63 14.35 0.03
CA CYS A 27 13.83 13.55 0.17
C CYS A 27 14.01 13.10 1.63
N PHE A 28 14.07 11.80 1.85
CA PHE A 28 14.32 11.24 3.18
C PHE A 28 15.80 10.87 3.31
N VAL A 29 16.51 11.56 4.19
CA VAL A 29 17.93 11.33 4.48
C VAL A 29 18.13 10.90 5.92
N GLY A 30 19.18 10.13 6.19
CA GLY A 30 19.49 9.64 7.53
C GLY A 30 20.24 8.31 7.51
N ALA A 31 20.63 7.82 8.67
CA ALA A 31 21.34 6.55 8.83
C ALA A 31 20.51 5.35 8.35
N ASN A 32 21.17 4.22 8.10
CA ASN A 32 20.47 2.99 7.77
C ASN A 32 19.66 2.48 8.98
N GLY A 33 18.50 1.89 8.70
CA GLY A 33 17.63 1.35 9.76
C GLY A 33 16.65 2.35 10.38
N VAL A 34 16.78 3.67 10.16
CA VAL A 34 15.88 4.67 10.79
C VAL A 34 14.44 4.65 10.26
N GLY A 35 14.15 3.91 9.18
CA GLY A 35 12.78 3.75 8.68
C GLY A 35 12.46 4.48 7.38
N LYS A 36 13.44 5.07 6.66
CA LYS A 36 13.19 5.76 5.38
C LYS A 36 12.36 4.93 4.39
N THR A 37 12.74 3.68 4.19
CA THR A 37 12.02 2.75 3.32
C THR A 37 10.62 2.42 3.87
N ASN A 38 10.46 2.39 5.19
CA ASN A 38 9.16 2.11 5.82
C ASN A 38 8.16 3.25 5.62
N ILE A 39 8.62 4.50 5.46
CA ILE A 39 7.76 5.63 5.07
C ILE A 39 7.23 5.42 3.64
N LEU A 40 8.11 5.07 2.69
CA LEU A 40 7.71 4.78 1.31
C LEU A 40 6.76 3.58 1.24
N ASP A 41 7.01 2.56 2.03
CA ASP A 41 6.13 1.40 2.12
C ASP A 41 4.76 1.72 2.75
N ALA A 42 4.70 2.64 3.70
CA ALA A 42 3.44 3.13 4.25
C ALA A 42 2.60 3.86 3.19
N ILE A 43 3.23 4.67 2.33
CA ILE A 43 2.55 5.31 1.19
C ILE A 43 2.04 4.26 0.20
N TYR A 44 2.84 3.23 -0.10
CA TYR A 44 2.40 2.09 -0.91
C TYR A 44 1.24 1.34 -0.26
N HIS A 45 1.30 1.15 1.06
CA HIS A 45 0.23 0.48 1.82
C HIS A 45 -1.10 1.24 1.73
N LEU A 46 -1.08 2.58 1.74
CA LEU A 46 -2.28 3.40 1.50
C LEU A 46 -2.87 3.21 0.10
N SER A 47 -2.04 2.99 -0.92
CA SER A 47 -2.48 2.79 -2.31
C SER A 47 -3.04 1.39 -2.57
N PHE A 48 -2.30 0.36 -2.15
CA PHE A 48 -2.59 -1.04 -2.49
C PHE A 48 -3.23 -1.84 -1.35
N GLY A 49 -3.36 -1.24 -0.17
CA GLY A 49 -3.84 -1.93 1.02
C GLY A 49 -2.92 -3.05 1.52
N LYS A 50 -1.68 -3.12 1.06
CA LYS A 50 -0.66 -4.10 1.46
C LYS A 50 0.72 -3.48 1.44
N SER A 51 1.65 -4.02 2.22
CA SER A 51 3.05 -3.64 2.16
C SER A 51 3.68 -4.14 0.85
N TYR A 52 4.60 -3.37 0.29
CA TYR A 52 5.43 -3.77 -0.85
C TYR A 52 6.52 -4.78 -0.43
N PHE A 53 7.19 -4.48 0.70
CA PHE A 53 8.34 -5.26 1.17
C PHE A 53 7.95 -6.45 2.05
N ASN A 54 6.77 -6.43 2.69
CA ASN A 54 6.34 -7.51 3.57
C ASN A 54 4.91 -7.94 3.29
N PRO A 55 4.71 -9.08 2.61
CA PRO A 55 3.39 -9.57 2.24
C PRO A 55 2.55 -10.04 3.44
N ILE A 56 3.18 -10.38 4.57
CA ILE A 56 2.48 -10.85 5.76
C ILE A 56 1.96 -9.63 6.55
N ALA A 57 0.66 -9.42 6.51
CA ALA A 57 0.03 -8.22 7.04
C ALA A 57 0.35 -7.97 8.53
N SER A 58 0.33 -9.01 9.38
CA SER A 58 0.61 -8.90 10.81
C SER A 58 2.06 -8.53 11.15
N GLN A 59 3.01 -8.79 10.25
CA GLN A 59 4.41 -8.42 10.43
C GLN A 59 4.68 -6.93 10.16
N ASN A 60 3.69 -6.19 9.69
CA ASN A 60 3.77 -4.74 9.58
C ASN A 60 3.34 -4.03 10.88
N ILE A 61 2.79 -4.77 11.85
CA ILE A 61 2.57 -4.28 13.22
C ILE A 61 3.91 -4.21 13.93
N ARG A 62 4.17 -3.10 14.64
CA ARG A 62 5.37 -2.94 15.47
C ARG A 62 5.49 -4.09 16.46
N HIS A 63 6.73 -4.47 16.78
CA HIS A 63 7.00 -5.52 17.77
C HIS A 63 6.35 -5.16 19.10
N ASP A 64 5.78 -6.15 19.79
CA ASP A 64 5.03 -6.03 21.06
C ASP A 64 3.72 -5.22 20.99
N GLU A 65 3.26 -4.84 19.79
CA GLU A 65 2.00 -4.14 19.60
C GLU A 65 0.92 -5.03 18.98
N ASP A 66 -0.35 -4.65 19.19
CA ASP A 66 -1.50 -5.42 18.71
C ASP A 66 -2.10 -4.90 17.40
N PHE A 67 -1.79 -3.67 17.00
CA PHE A 67 -2.36 -3.04 15.83
C PHE A 67 -1.41 -2.05 15.19
N PHE A 68 -1.69 -1.68 13.95
CA PHE A 68 -1.11 -0.51 13.32
C PHE A 68 -2.18 0.36 12.67
N VAL A 69 -1.85 1.63 12.47
CA VAL A 69 -2.61 2.58 11.65
C VAL A 69 -1.64 3.31 10.72
N VAL A 70 -2.02 3.38 9.44
CA VAL A 70 -1.42 4.25 8.43
C VAL A 70 -2.51 5.19 7.95
N ASP A 71 -2.33 6.49 8.16
CA ASP A 71 -3.31 7.54 7.86
C ASP A 71 -2.67 8.56 6.90
N GLY A 72 -3.22 8.74 5.73
CA GLY A 72 -2.75 9.68 4.72
C GLY A 72 -3.81 10.72 4.38
N MET A 73 -3.40 11.98 4.39
CA MET A 73 -4.21 13.10 3.89
C MET A 73 -3.74 13.49 2.50
N TYR A 74 -4.65 13.46 1.56
CA TYR A 74 -4.40 13.76 0.15
C TYR A 74 -5.22 14.97 -0.31
N GLU A 75 -4.67 15.70 -1.28
CA GLU A 75 -5.42 16.66 -2.07
C GLU A 75 -5.65 16.10 -3.48
N LYS A 76 -6.90 15.99 -3.89
CA LYS A 76 -7.31 15.51 -5.22
C LYS A 76 -8.39 16.42 -5.79
N LYS A 77 -8.07 17.10 -6.93
CA LYS A 77 -9.01 18.04 -7.57
C LYS A 77 -9.55 19.10 -6.59
N ASN A 78 -8.67 19.71 -5.80
CA ASN A 78 -8.98 20.72 -4.78
C ASN A 78 -9.94 20.24 -3.67
N ARG A 79 -9.95 18.94 -3.39
CA ARG A 79 -10.70 18.35 -2.28
C ARG A 79 -9.74 17.55 -1.41
N GLU A 80 -9.95 17.62 -0.11
CA GLU A 80 -9.24 16.77 0.83
C GLU A 80 -9.82 15.35 0.81
N GLU A 81 -8.94 14.38 0.77
CA GLU A 81 -9.26 12.97 0.77
C GLU A 81 -8.42 12.28 1.84
N LYS A 82 -9.08 11.78 2.86
CA LYS A 82 -8.43 11.04 3.93
C LYS A 82 -8.54 9.54 3.68
N VAL A 83 -7.40 8.86 3.69
CA VAL A 83 -7.33 7.40 3.55
C VAL A 83 -6.63 6.81 4.76
N ILE A 84 -7.26 5.82 5.39
CA ILE A 84 -6.72 5.12 6.56
C ILE A 84 -6.68 3.63 6.25
N VAL A 85 -5.53 3.02 6.49
CA VAL A 85 -5.37 1.57 6.53
C VAL A 85 -5.03 1.16 7.96
N SER A 86 -5.77 0.23 8.51
CA SER A 86 -5.54 -0.28 9.85
C SER A 86 -5.68 -1.80 9.92
N LEU A 87 -4.92 -2.40 10.80
CA LEU A 87 -4.98 -3.82 11.13
C LEU A 87 -4.81 -4.01 12.62
N LYS A 88 -5.65 -4.86 13.21
CA LYS A 88 -5.46 -5.42 14.57
C LYS A 88 -5.18 -6.92 14.44
N ARG A 89 -4.28 -7.46 15.28
CA ARG A 89 -3.96 -8.90 15.31
C ARG A 89 -5.24 -9.73 15.43
N GLY A 90 -5.33 -10.78 14.64
CA GLY A 90 -6.51 -11.66 14.62
C GLY A 90 -7.75 -11.07 13.94
N GLN A 91 -7.70 -9.85 13.44
CA GLN A 91 -8.83 -9.20 12.76
C GLN A 91 -8.55 -8.98 11.27
N LYS A 92 -9.61 -8.72 10.51
CA LYS A 92 -9.50 -8.30 9.11
C LYS A 92 -8.97 -6.88 9.04
N LYS A 93 -8.07 -6.65 8.09
CA LYS A 93 -7.60 -5.32 7.73
C LYS A 93 -8.76 -4.45 7.24
N ILE A 94 -8.75 -3.18 7.61
CA ILE A 94 -9.77 -2.20 7.24
C ILE A 94 -9.11 -1.09 6.43
N ILE A 95 -9.74 -0.71 5.31
CA ILE A 95 -9.41 0.49 4.56
C ILE A 95 -10.61 1.43 4.62
N LYS A 96 -10.38 2.67 5.03
CA LYS A 96 -11.40 3.72 5.09
C LYS A 96 -11.02 4.89 4.18
N ARG A 97 -12.00 5.46 3.52
CA ARG A 97 -11.89 6.73 2.81
C ARG A 97 -12.90 7.70 3.39
N ASN A 98 -12.45 8.86 3.85
CA ASN A 98 -13.30 9.90 4.46
C ASN A 98 -14.23 9.34 5.55
N GLY A 99 -13.70 8.44 6.40
CA GLY A 99 -14.43 7.79 7.49
C GLY A 99 -15.25 6.56 7.08
N LYS A 100 -15.52 6.35 5.80
CA LYS A 100 -16.30 5.20 5.31
C LYS A 100 -15.37 4.05 4.92
N ALA A 101 -15.63 2.86 5.47
CA ALA A 101 -14.88 1.65 5.11
C ALA A 101 -15.30 1.15 3.70
N TYR A 102 -14.32 0.57 2.99
CA TYR A 102 -14.61 -0.16 1.76
C TYR A 102 -15.10 -1.58 2.09
N ASP A 103 -16.14 -2.02 1.39
CA ASP A 103 -16.63 -3.40 1.49
C ASP A 103 -15.67 -4.38 0.80
N ARG A 104 -15.09 -3.94 -0.32
CA ARG A 104 -14.09 -4.70 -1.09
C ARG A 104 -12.83 -3.87 -1.26
N PHE A 105 -11.67 -4.45 -1.02
CA PHE A 105 -10.38 -3.77 -1.25
C PHE A 105 -10.15 -3.43 -2.73
N SER A 106 -10.71 -4.21 -3.65
CA SER A 106 -10.68 -3.91 -5.09
C SER A 106 -11.26 -2.54 -5.44
N ASP A 107 -12.24 -2.05 -4.68
CA ASP A 107 -12.87 -0.76 -4.94
C ASP A 107 -11.95 0.42 -4.62
N HIS A 108 -10.95 0.17 -3.78
CA HIS A 108 -9.93 1.14 -3.43
C HIS A 108 -8.79 1.22 -4.46
N ILE A 109 -8.47 0.10 -5.12
CA ILE A 109 -7.36 0.05 -6.10
C ILE A 109 -7.60 1.06 -7.23
N GLY A 110 -6.55 1.82 -7.56
CA GLY A 110 -6.59 2.90 -8.56
C GLY A 110 -7.15 4.24 -8.04
N PHE A 111 -7.62 4.31 -6.79
CA PHE A 111 -7.98 5.59 -6.18
C PHE A 111 -6.76 6.46 -5.92
N LEU A 112 -5.68 5.87 -5.44
CA LEU A 112 -4.37 6.47 -5.20
C LEU A 112 -3.34 5.83 -6.15
N PRO A 113 -3.28 6.20 -7.45
CA PRO A 113 -2.33 5.59 -8.36
C PRO A 113 -0.90 5.91 -7.93
N LEU A 114 -0.06 4.87 -7.89
CA LEU A 114 1.30 4.93 -7.37
C LEU A 114 2.21 4.01 -8.16
N VAL A 115 3.44 4.44 -8.36
CA VAL A 115 4.56 3.59 -8.81
C VAL A 115 5.63 3.64 -7.72
N ILE A 116 6.15 2.48 -7.34
CA ILE A 116 7.32 2.36 -6.47
C ILE A 116 8.46 1.75 -7.28
N ILE A 117 9.67 2.23 -7.06
CA ILE A 117 10.90 1.69 -7.66
C ILE A 117 11.86 1.38 -6.52
N SER A 118 12.42 0.19 -6.53
CA SER A 118 13.38 -0.28 -5.54
C SER A 118 14.60 -0.91 -6.20
N PRO A 119 15.73 -1.06 -5.52
CA PRO A 119 16.87 -1.80 -6.05
C PRO A 119 16.55 -3.25 -6.47
N SER A 120 15.51 -3.87 -5.86
CA SER A 120 15.04 -5.22 -6.20
C SER A 120 14.31 -5.28 -7.55
N ASP A 121 13.95 -4.14 -8.16
CA ASP A 121 13.28 -4.14 -9.48
C ASP A 121 14.20 -4.56 -10.62
N ARG A 122 15.50 -4.67 -10.36
CA ARG A 122 16.44 -5.41 -11.19
C ARG A 122 15.95 -6.84 -11.49
N ASP A 123 15.19 -7.43 -10.56
CA ASP A 123 14.61 -8.76 -10.68
C ASP A 123 13.56 -8.83 -11.80
N LEU A 124 12.91 -7.70 -12.16
CA LEU A 124 12.03 -7.61 -13.34
C LEU A 124 12.78 -7.91 -14.66
N ILE A 125 14.09 -7.67 -14.68
CA ILE A 125 14.94 -7.93 -15.84
C ILE A 125 15.52 -9.35 -15.78
N ILE A 126 15.96 -9.78 -14.60
CA ILE A 126 16.73 -11.02 -14.40
C ILE A 126 15.80 -12.21 -14.18
N GLU A 127 14.72 -12.02 -13.42
CA GLU A 127 13.77 -13.08 -13.10
C GLU A 127 12.82 -13.43 -14.25
N GLY A 128 12.08 -14.52 -14.06
CA GLY A 128 11.17 -15.08 -15.04
C GLY A 128 9.97 -14.19 -15.41
N SER A 129 9.19 -14.67 -16.36
CA SER A 129 8.00 -13.97 -16.88
C SER A 129 6.91 -13.72 -15.82
N GLU A 130 6.92 -14.45 -14.71
CA GLU A 130 5.91 -14.31 -13.65
C GLU A 130 6.04 -12.98 -12.92
N THR A 131 7.26 -12.57 -12.55
CA THR A 131 7.53 -11.29 -11.87
C THR A 131 7.13 -10.11 -12.76
N ARG A 132 7.45 -10.17 -14.06
CA ARG A 132 7.00 -9.16 -15.03
C ARG A 132 5.48 -9.10 -15.17
N ARG A 133 4.80 -10.25 -15.25
CA ARG A 133 3.32 -10.29 -15.30
C ARG A 133 2.71 -9.65 -14.05
N LYS A 134 3.17 -10.04 -12.86
CA LYS A 134 2.67 -9.44 -11.60
C LYS A 134 2.86 -7.91 -11.53
N PHE A 135 3.98 -7.42 -12.05
CA PHE A 135 4.20 -5.98 -12.15
C PHE A 135 3.19 -5.33 -13.10
N MET A 136 3.03 -5.86 -14.32
CA MET A 136 2.07 -5.33 -15.30
C MET A 136 0.63 -5.41 -14.79
N ASP A 137 0.23 -6.54 -14.17
CA ASP A 137 -1.07 -6.71 -13.54
C ASP A 137 -1.32 -5.62 -12.48
N GLY A 138 -0.32 -5.30 -11.67
CA GLY A 138 -0.40 -4.25 -10.67
C GLY A 138 -0.57 -2.85 -11.28
N VAL A 139 0.10 -2.55 -12.39
CA VAL A 139 -0.01 -1.26 -13.09
C VAL A 139 -1.37 -1.14 -13.79
N ILE A 140 -1.78 -2.14 -14.56
CA ILE A 140 -3.03 -2.11 -15.33
C ILE A 140 -4.23 -2.06 -14.38
N SER A 141 -4.21 -2.82 -13.29
CA SER A 141 -5.29 -2.84 -12.29
C SER A 141 -5.56 -1.50 -11.62
N GLN A 142 -4.61 -0.57 -11.62
CA GLN A 142 -4.83 0.78 -11.09
C GLN A 142 -5.64 1.67 -12.05
N SER A 143 -5.65 1.37 -13.33
CA SER A 143 -6.29 2.17 -14.38
C SER A 143 -7.55 1.52 -14.96
N ASP A 144 -7.62 0.18 -14.94
CA ASP A 144 -8.72 -0.60 -15.52
C ASP A 144 -9.37 -1.52 -14.47
N LYS A 145 -10.60 -1.17 -14.09
CA LYS A 145 -11.38 -1.95 -13.12
C LYS A 145 -11.85 -3.30 -13.69
N ASN A 146 -12.16 -3.36 -14.98
CA ASN A 146 -12.60 -4.60 -15.62
C ASN A 146 -11.45 -5.61 -15.65
N TYR A 147 -10.23 -5.12 -15.93
CA TYR A 147 -9.03 -5.94 -15.85
C TYR A 147 -8.80 -6.48 -14.44
N LEU A 148 -8.92 -5.63 -13.41
CA LEU A 148 -8.78 -6.06 -12.01
C LEU A 148 -9.81 -7.13 -11.65
N GLU A 149 -11.08 -6.97 -12.03
CA GLU A 149 -12.12 -7.97 -11.78
C GLU A 149 -11.83 -9.29 -12.51
N ALA A 150 -11.40 -9.24 -13.75
CA ALA A 150 -11.00 -10.43 -14.51
C ALA A 150 -9.82 -11.15 -13.85
N LEU A 151 -8.82 -10.41 -13.38
CA LEU A 151 -7.65 -10.96 -12.68
C LEU A 151 -8.06 -11.65 -11.36
N LEU A 152 -8.94 -11.03 -10.58
CA LEU A 152 -9.44 -11.60 -9.32
C LEU A 152 -10.25 -12.88 -9.57
N ASN A 153 -11.12 -12.88 -10.59
CA ASN A 153 -11.91 -14.05 -10.97
C ASN A 153 -11.01 -15.20 -11.45
N ASN A 154 -10.00 -14.92 -12.29
CA ASN A 154 -9.04 -15.92 -12.74
C ASN A 154 -8.29 -16.54 -11.56
N SER A 155 -7.82 -15.71 -10.62
CA SER A 155 -7.12 -16.19 -9.41
C SER A 155 -8.01 -17.09 -8.56
N LYS A 156 -9.30 -16.76 -8.43
CA LYS A 156 -10.28 -17.58 -7.70
C LYS A 156 -10.51 -18.94 -8.38
N ILE A 157 -10.68 -18.94 -9.70
CA ILE A 157 -10.88 -20.17 -10.48
C ILE A 157 -9.65 -21.07 -10.39
N LEU A 158 -8.44 -20.51 -10.51
CA LEU A 158 -7.20 -21.25 -10.36
C LEU A 158 -7.06 -21.88 -8.97
N ALA A 159 -7.39 -21.15 -7.92
CA ALA A 159 -7.37 -21.67 -6.54
C ALA A 159 -8.37 -22.84 -6.38
N GLN A 160 -9.57 -22.72 -6.94
CA GLN A 160 -10.58 -23.79 -6.91
C GLN A 160 -10.16 -25.04 -7.69
N ARG A 161 -9.48 -24.84 -8.83
CA ARG A 161 -8.98 -25.98 -9.64
C ARG A 161 -7.87 -26.74 -8.95
N ASN A 162 -7.04 -26.05 -8.14
CA ASN A 162 -5.85 -26.62 -7.51
C ASN A 162 -6.13 -27.12 -6.07
N ALA A 163 -7.36 -26.99 -5.57
CA ALA A 163 -7.81 -27.52 -4.27
C ALA A 163 -8.38 -28.92 -4.40
#